data_8cc1e7a37605a07ee5fef559d19f3829
#
_entry.id   8cc1e7a37605a07ee5fef559d19f3829
#
_cell.length_a   1.000
_cell.length_b   1.000
_cell.length_c   1.000
_cell.angle_alpha   90.00
_cell.angle_beta   90.00
_cell.angle_gamma   90.00
#
_symmetry.space_group_name_H-M   'P 1'
#
loop_
_entity.id
_entity.type
_entity.pdbx_description
1 polymer ?
#
loop_
_entity_poly.entity_id
_entity_poly.type
_entity_poly.pdbx_seq_one_letter_code
_entity_poly.pdbx_strand_id
1 'polypeptide(L)'
;EAADIVFLGLHGANGEDGKVQATFDLMGIKYTGTGYLSSALAMDKGITKQMFLMNNVPTPRGVSMVKEEMTTDLKALGMEFPVVVKTCCGGSSVGVYIVNDQAEYEQALKDAYSYENEVVVEEYIKGREFSVAVVDGKAYPIIEIAPLQGFYDYKNKYQAGSTIETCPAEISPELTEKMQHYAEAGAKALFMEGYCRLDFMMKENGDMYCLEANTLPGMTPTSLIPQEAKVLGIDYPELCEKLIEVSLKKYQ
;
A
#
# COMPACT_ATOMS: atom_id res chain seq x y z
N GLU A 1 -2.02 22.53 22.76
CA GLU A 1 -0.96 23.35 23.44
C GLU A 1 -0.06 22.51 24.36
N ALA A 2 -0.29 21.21 24.52
CA ALA A 2 0.48 20.37 25.45
C ALA A 2 1.29 19.26 24.74
N ALA A 3 1.29 19.22 23.42
CA ALA A 3 2.02 18.22 22.65
C ALA A 3 2.92 18.90 21.61
N ASP A 4 4.15 18.41 21.45
CA ASP A 4 5.11 18.90 20.45
C ASP A 4 4.81 18.34 19.06
N ILE A 5 4.19 17.14 18.99
CA ILE A 5 3.82 16.44 17.77
C ILE A 5 2.64 15.47 18.06
N VAL A 6 1.79 15.25 17.07
CA VAL A 6 0.71 14.26 17.12
C VAL A 6 1.18 12.99 16.42
N PHE A 7 1.21 11.86 17.14
CA PHE A 7 1.43 10.55 16.50
C PHE A 7 0.14 10.06 15.86
N LEU A 8 0.11 9.97 14.53
CA LEU A 8 -1.07 9.54 13.79
C LEU A 8 -1.15 8.01 13.73
N GLY A 9 -2.13 7.43 14.42
CA GLY A 9 -2.47 6.00 14.34
C GLY A 9 -3.86 5.78 13.70
N LEU A 10 -4.18 6.57 12.67
CA LEU A 10 -5.45 6.53 11.95
C LEU A 10 -5.32 5.69 10.68
N HIS A 11 -6.44 5.13 10.21
CA HIS A 11 -6.49 4.34 8.99
C HIS A 11 -7.69 4.72 8.12
N GLY A 12 -7.58 4.49 6.80
CA GLY A 12 -8.65 4.68 5.84
C GLY A 12 -9.05 6.14 5.63
N ALA A 13 -10.30 6.33 5.22
CA ALA A 13 -10.86 7.65 4.90
C ALA A 13 -10.74 8.62 6.10
N ASN A 14 -10.40 9.87 5.79
CA ASN A 14 -10.10 10.97 6.72
C ASN A 14 -8.80 10.79 7.54
N GLY A 15 -8.22 9.61 7.62
CA GLY A 15 -6.96 9.35 8.31
C GLY A 15 -5.76 9.31 7.37
N GLU A 16 -5.86 8.54 6.27
CA GLU A 16 -4.77 8.28 5.32
C GLU A 16 -4.93 9.02 3.99
N ASP A 17 -6.03 9.74 3.77
CA ASP A 17 -6.38 10.40 2.50
C ASP A 17 -5.94 11.87 2.39
N GLY A 18 -5.14 12.35 3.32
CA GLY A 18 -4.60 13.72 3.33
C GLY A 18 -5.48 14.75 4.02
N LYS A 19 -6.73 14.45 4.38
CA LYS A 19 -7.65 15.45 4.97
C LYS A 19 -7.24 15.88 6.37
N VAL A 20 -6.91 14.94 7.26
CA VAL A 20 -6.43 15.27 8.60
C VAL A 20 -5.07 15.96 8.53
N GLN A 21 -4.19 15.53 7.61
CA GLN A 21 -2.89 16.13 7.39
C GLN A 21 -3.02 17.60 6.96
N ALA A 22 -3.85 17.88 5.95
CA ALA A 22 -4.14 19.25 5.50
C ALA A 22 -4.77 20.11 6.61
N THR A 23 -5.64 19.52 7.42
CA THR A 23 -6.23 20.22 8.57
C THR A 23 -5.16 20.62 9.58
N PHE A 24 -4.25 19.70 9.90
CA PHE A 24 -3.15 19.97 10.84
C PHE A 24 -2.16 20.98 10.28
N ASP A 25 -1.85 20.92 8.98
CA ASP A 25 -1.00 21.93 8.31
C ASP A 25 -1.61 23.34 8.44
N LEU A 26 -2.92 23.51 8.19
CA LEU A 26 -3.62 24.78 8.36
C LEU A 26 -3.62 25.28 9.81
N MET A 27 -3.64 24.38 10.77
CA MET A 27 -3.61 24.70 12.21
C MET A 27 -2.19 24.86 12.78
N GLY A 28 -1.15 24.62 12.00
CA GLY A 28 0.24 24.64 12.47
C GLY A 28 0.57 23.51 13.45
N ILE A 29 -0.17 22.39 13.40
CA ILE A 29 0.02 21.22 14.26
C ILE A 29 0.98 20.26 13.57
N LYS A 30 2.08 19.91 14.23
CA LYS A 30 3.02 18.90 13.77
C LYS A 30 2.45 17.49 13.97
N TYR A 31 2.68 16.60 13.00
CA TYR A 31 2.21 15.21 13.03
C TYR A 31 3.23 14.24 12.39
N THR A 32 3.13 12.96 12.74
CA THR A 32 3.97 11.90 12.18
C THR A 32 3.48 11.43 10.80
N GLY A 33 4.38 10.79 10.04
CA GLY A 33 4.11 10.30 8.71
C GLY A 33 4.26 11.39 7.64
N THR A 34 3.76 11.10 6.43
CA THR A 34 3.89 11.99 5.28
C THR A 34 2.84 13.11 5.27
N GLY A 35 3.03 14.10 4.40
CA GLY A 35 2.13 15.25 4.26
C GLY A 35 0.84 14.95 3.49
N TYR A 36 -0.03 15.95 3.38
CA TYR A 36 -1.37 15.81 2.78
C TYR A 36 -1.33 15.37 1.32
N LEU A 37 -0.41 15.93 0.52
CA LEU A 37 -0.30 15.62 -0.90
C LEU A 37 0.05 14.15 -1.14
N SER A 38 1.09 13.66 -0.47
CA SER A 38 1.53 12.25 -0.55
C SER A 38 0.43 11.31 -0.08
N SER A 39 -0.26 11.67 1.01
CA SER A 39 -1.39 10.88 1.53
C SER A 39 -2.53 10.78 0.52
N ALA A 40 -2.90 11.88 -0.12
CA ALA A 40 -3.94 11.90 -1.14
C ALA A 40 -3.55 11.08 -2.39
N LEU A 41 -2.30 11.24 -2.87
CA LEU A 41 -1.79 10.48 -4.01
C LEU A 41 -1.75 8.97 -3.73
N ALA A 42 -1.26 8.57 -2.56
CA ALA A 42 -1.15 7.17 -2.17
C ALA A 42 -2.50 6.49 -1.94
N MET A 43 -3.50 7.24 -1.45
CA MET A 43 -4.84 6.72 -1.23
C MET A 43 -5.54 6.37 -2.54
N ASP A 44 -5.29 7.13 -3.60
CA ASP A 44 -5.83 6.90 -4.93
C ASP A 44 -4.96 5.90 -5.72
N LYS A 45 -5.45 4.67 -5.86
CA LYS A 45 -4.72 3.59 -6.56
C LYS A 45 -4.51 3.89 -8.05
N GLY A 46 -5.43 4.60 -8.69
CA GLY A 46 -5.30 4.99 -10.08
C GLY A 46 -4.16 5.98 -10.29
N ILE A 47 -4.11 7.02 -9.47
CA ILE A 47 -3.02 8.02 -9.48
C ILE A 47 -1.70 7.37 -9.06
N THR A 48 -1.71 6.56 -7.98
CA THR A 48 -0.53 5.81 -7.53
C THR A 48 0.11 5.00 -8.66
N LYS A 49 -0.69 4.27 -9.45
CA LYS A 49 -0.20 3.49 -10.61
C LYS A 49 0.46 4.38 -11.66
N GLN A 50 -0.14 5.52 -11.97
CA GLN A 50 0.43 6.47 -12.93
C GLN A 50 1.80 7.00 -12.42
N MET A 51 1.88 7.39 -11.14
CA MET A 51 3.11 7.86 -10.53
C MET A 51 4.19 6.77 -10.53
N PHE A 52 3.84 5.53 -10.24
CA PHE A 52 4.76 4.40 -10.31
C PHE A 52 5.30 4.19 -11.72
N LEU A 53 4.44 4.15 -12.74
CA LEU A 53 4.84 3.98 -14.14
C LEU A 53 5.76 5.10 -14.63
N MET A 54 5.46 6.36 -14.30
CA MET A 54 6.29 7.52 -14.65
C MET A 54 7.68 7.47 -14.01
N ASN A 55 7.83 6.76 -12.88
CA ASN A 55 9.08 6.64 -12.14
C ASN A 55 9.74 5.25 -12.25
N ASN A 56 9.34 4.44 -13.24
CA ASN A 56 9.87 3.10 -13.51
C ASN A 56 9.71 2.11 -12.32
N VAL A 57 8.68 2.29 -11.50
CA VAL A 57 8.28 1.32 -10.48
C VAL A 57 7.26 0.38 -11.11
N PRO A 58 7.54 -0.91 -11.25
CA PRO A 58 6.61 -1.86 -11.84
C PRO A 58 5.33 -1.97 -11.01
N THR A 59 4.18 -1.90 -11.66
CA THR A 59 2.85 -2.11 -11.06
C THR A 59 2.02 -2.96 -12.02
N PRO A 60 1.01 -3.73 -11.55
CA PRO A 60 0.17 -4.51 -12.46
C PRO A 60 -0.42 -3.62 -13.54
N ARG A 61 -0.43 -4.07 -14.79
CA ARG A 61 -1.09 -3.33 -15.88
C ARG A 61 -2.57 -3.19 -15.55
N GLY A 62 -3.10 -1.97 -15.64
CA GLY A 62 -4.48 -1.70 -15.27
C GLY A 62 -4.94 -0.33 -15.74
N VAL A 63 -6.23 -0.09 -15.57
CA VAL A 63 -6.90 1.17 -15.90
C VAL A 63 -7.80 1.61 -14.74
N SER A 64 -7.90 2.91 -14.54
CA SER A 64 -8.97 3.50 -13.73
C SER A 64 -10.14 3.82 -14.62
N MET A 65 -11.36 3.57 -14.15
CA MET A 65 -12.60 3.90 -14.85
C MET A 65 -13.57 4.58 -13.89
N VAL A 66 -14.08 5.74 -14.30
CA VAL A 66 -15.24 6.34 -13.64
C VAL A 66 -16.51 5.63 -14.09
N LYS A 67 -17.54 5.66 -13.26
CA LYS A 67 -18.80 4.92 -13.49
C LYS A 67 -19.47 5.26 -14.83
N GLU A 68 -19.37 6.52 -15.25
CA GLU A 68 -19.93 7.03 -16.51
C GLU A 68 -19.23 6.44 -17.76
N GLU A 69 -17.97 6.04 -17.62
CA GLU A 69 -17.14 5.47 -18.69
C GLU A 69 -16.94 3.96 -18.55
N MET A 70 -17.71 3.34 -17.63
CA MET A 70 -17.62 1.91 -17.36
C MET A 70 -17.83 1.07 -18.61
N THR A 71 -16.94 0.11 -18.82
CA THR A 71 -17.11 -0.93 -19.83
C THR A 71 -17.04 -2.32 -19.22
N THR A 72 -17.91 -3.21 -19.70
CA THR A 72 -17.84 -4.64 -19.38
C THR A 72 -17.04 -5.43 -20.41
N ASP A 73 -16.56 -4.79 -21.48
CA ASP A 73 -15.70 -5.41 -22.49
C ASP A 73 -14.23 -5.34 -22.03
N LEU A 74 -13.77 -6.38 -21.33
CA LEU A 74 -12.39 -6.48 -20.85
C LEU A 74 -11.35 -6.46 -22.00
N LYS A 75 -11.72 -6.94 -23.21
CA LYS A 75 -10.84 -6.91 -24.38
C LYS A 75 -10.62 -5.50 -24.90
N ALA A 76 -11.64 -4.62 -24.79
CA ALA A 76 -11.48 -3.22 -25.12
C ALA A 76 -10.46 -2.51 -24.21
N LEU A 77 -10.27 -3.01 -22.98
CA LEU A 77 -9.23 -2.57 -22.06
C LEU A 77 -7.86 -3.23 -22.33
N GLY A 78 -7.78 -4.12 -23.32
CA GLY A 78 -6.57 -4.88 -23.64
C GLY A 78 -6.18 -5.89 -22.58
N MET A 79 -7.14 -6.41 -21.79
CA MET A 79 -6.91 -7.36 -20.70
C MET A 79 -7.62 -8.69 -20.95
N GLU A 80 -7.18 -9.71 -20.22
CA GLU A 80 -7.74 -11.06 -20.22
C GLU A 80 -7.87 -11.55 -18.77
N PHE A 81 -8.83 -12.47 -18.53
CA PHE A 81 -9.00 -13.09 -17.22
C PHE A 81 -7.79 -13.99 -16.84
N PRO A 82 -7.45 -14.09 -15.56
CA PRO A 82 -8.09 -13.40 -14.42
C PRO A 82 -7.62 -11.94 -14.27
N VAL A 83 -8.50 -11.09 -13.75
CA VAL A 83 -8.21 -9.70 -13.40
C VAL A 83 -8.64 -9.39 -11.97
N VAL A 84 -8.18 -8.27 -11.44
CA VAL A 84 -8.61 -7.71 -10.15
C VAL A 84 -9.43 -6.46 -10.40
N VAL A 85 -10.62 -6.42 -9.82
CA VAL A 85 -11.46 -5.21 -9.73
C VAL A 85 -11.36 -4.68 -8.31
N LYS A 86 -11.04 -3.40 -8.14
CA LYS A 86 -10.93 -2.81 -6.80
C LYS A 86 -11.37 -1.36 -6.79
N THR A 87 -11.88 -0.91 -5.65
CA THR A 87 -12.17 0.50 -5.39
C THR A 87 -10.88 1.32 -5.46
N CYS A 88 -10.97 2.54 -5.99
CA CYS A 88 -9.81 3.42 -6.19
C CYS A 88 -9.20 3.87 -4.86
N CYS A 89 -10.04 4.34 -3.93
CA CYS A 89 -9.64 4.88 -2.63
C CYS A 89 -9.99 3.97 -1.44
N GLY A 90 -10.45 2.75 -1.69
CA GLY A 90 -10.76 1.76 -0.65
C GLY A 90 -9.50 1.22 0.05
N GLY A 91 -9.66 0.81 1.30
CA GLY A 91 -8.60 0.20 2.12
C GLY A 91 -8.97 -1.19 2.64
N SER A 92 -7.99 -1.87 3.28
CA SER A 92 -8.18 -3.16 3.96
C SER A 92 -8.82 -4.25 3.10
N SER A 93 -8.54 -4.29 1.80
CA SER A 93 -9.11 -5.24 0.82
C SER A 93 -10.64 -5.20 0.69
N VAL A 94 -11.32 -4.18 1.23
CA VAL A 94 -12.76 -3.96 1.02
C VAL A 94 -12.97 -3.50 -0.42
N GLY A 95 -13.90 -4.14 -1.14
CA GLY A 95 -14.14 -3.83 -2.55
C GLY A 95 -13.05 -4.32 -3.50
N VAL A 96 -12.30 -5.36 -3.12
CA VAL A 96 -11.28 -6.03 -3.97
C VAL A 96 -11.82 -7.39 -4.38
N TYR A 97 -11.86 -7.64 -5.68
CA TYR A 97 -12.41 -8.86 -6.29
C TYR A 97 -11.42 -9.43 -7.30
N ILE A 98 -11.03 -10.69 -7.11
CA ILE A 98 -10.31 -11.47 -8.12
C ILE A 98 -11.38 -12.16 -8.96
N VAL A 99 -11.41 -11.89 -10.25
CA VAL A 99 -12.47 -12.36 -11.15
C VAL A 99 -11.87 -13.19 -12.29
N ASN A 100 -12.53 -14.30 -12.59
CA ASN A 100 -12.01 -15.30 -13.51
C ASN A 100 -12.83 -15.41 -14.82
N ASP A 101 -14.01 -14.81 -14.83
CA ASP A 101 -14.91 -14.83 -15.98
C ASP A 101 -15.75 -13.55 -16.09
N GLN A 102 -16.50 -13.46 -17.19
CA GLN A 102 -17.32 -12.30 -17.53
C GLN A 102 -18.43 -12.03 -16.49
N ALA A 103 -19.06 -13.06 -15.94
CA ALA A 103 -20.16 -12.90 -14.98
C ALA A 103 -19.65 -12.37 -13.64
N GLU A 104 -18.52 -12.91 -13.16
CA GLU A 104 -17.83 -12.41 -11.97
C GLU A 104 -17.37 -10.96 -12.18
N TYR A 105 -16.87 -10.61 -13.38
CA TYR A 105 -16.42 -9.25 -13.69
C TYR A 105 -17.55 -8.21 -13.62
N GLU A 106 -18.69 -8.51 -14.26
CA GLU A 106 -19.85 -7.61 -14.23
C GLU A 106 -20.42 -7.43 -12.81
N GLN A 107 -20.43 -8.50 -12.01
CA GLN A 107 -20.84 -8.41 -10.61
C GLN A 107 -19.84 -7.61 -9.78
N ALA A 108 -18.54 -7.85 -9.94
CA ALA A 108 -17.49 -7.12 -9.23
C ALA A 108 -17.50 -5.62 -9.54
N LEU A 109 -17.71 -5.22 -10.81
CA LEU A 109 -17.89 -3.82 -11.17
C LEU A 109 -19.10 -3.19 -10.48
N LYS A 110 -20.25 -3.88 -10.51
CA LYS A 110 -21.46 -3.39 -9.85
C LYS A 110 -21.25 -3.20 -8.35
N ASP A 111 -20.58 -4.14 -7.70
CA ASP A 111 -20.32 -4.10 -6.27
C ASP A 111 -19.29 -2.99 -5.94
N ALA A 112 -18.19 -2.89 -6.67
CA ALA A 112 -17.17 -1.86 -6.47
C ALA A 112 -17.74 -0.45 -6.66
N TYR A 113 -18.54 -0.21 -7.71
CA TYR A 113 -19.22 1.06 -7.95
C TYR A 113 -20.35 1.38 -6.94
N SER A 114 -20.71 0.46 -6.07
CA SER A 114 -21.59 0.77 -4.93
C SER A 114 -20.86 1.48 -3.79
N TYR A 115 -19.55 1.36 -3.73
CA TYR A 115 -18.69 2.01 -2.73
C TYR A 115 -18.15 3.37 -3.23
N GLU A 116 -17.71 3.43 -4.49
CA GLU A 116 -17.02 4.61 -5.06
C GLU A 116 -17.43 4.84 -6.51
N ASN A 117 -17.23 6.07 -7.00
CA ASN A 117 -17.50 6.42 -8.40
C ASN A 117 -16.36 6.04 -9.36
N GLU A 118 -15.21 5.63 -8.86
CA GLU A 118 -14.05 5.22 -9.64
C GLU A 118 -13.51 3.89 -9.15
N VAL A 119 -13.17 3.00 -10.09
CA VAL A 119 -12.60 1.69 -9.82
C VAL A 119 -11.33 1.48 -10.65
N VAL A 120 -10.45 0.64 -10.14
CA VAL A 120 -9.28 0.15 -10.87
C VAL A 120 -9.55 -1.29 -11.30
N VAL A 121 -9.33 -1.56 -12.59
CA VAL A 121 -9.26 -2.92 -13.15
C VAL A 121 -7.82 -3.18 -13.55
N GLU A 122 -7.24 -4.27 -13.06
CA GLU A 122 -5.84 -4.60 -13.32
C GLU A 122 -5.61 -6.09 -13.51
N GLU A 123 -4.50 -6.46 -14.15
CA GLU A 123 -4.11 -7.86 -14.30
C GLU A 123 -3.90 -8.50 -12.93
N TYR A 124 -4.35 -9.75 -12.80
CA TYR A 124 -4.08 -10.52 -11.58
C TYR A 124 -2.64 -11.04 -11.60
N ILE A 125 -1.86 -10.66 -10.60
CA ILE A 125 -0.50 -11.15 -10.41
C ILE A 125 -0.54 -12.36 -9.48
N LYS A 126 -0.36 -13.54 -10.04
CA LYS A 126 -0.22 -14.77 -9.25
C LYS A 126 1.22 -14.88 -8.75
N GLY A 127 1.40 -14.95 -7.43
CA GLY A 127 2.73 -15.02 -6.84
C GLY A 127 2.73 -14.97 -5.33
N ARG A 128 3.88 -14.60 -4.78
CA ARG A 128 4.13 -14.38 -3.35
C ARG A 128 3.91 -12.91 -3.02
N GLU A 129 3.34 -12.64 -1.85
CA GLU A 129 3.08 -11.28 -1.36
C GLU A 129 4.14 -10.84 -0.39
N PHE A 130 4.59 -9.58 -0.52
CA PHE A 130 5.62 -8.98 0.30
C PHE A 130 5.23 -7.57 0.70
N SER A 131 5.81 -7.13 1.80
CA SER A 131 5.68 -5.76 2.29
C SER A 131 7.06 -5.21 2.65
N VAL A 132 7.24 -3.91 2.42
CA VAL A 132 8.51 -3.21 2.67
C VAL A 132 8.22 -1.86 3.29
N ALA A 133 8.65 -1.66 4.52
CA ALA A 133 8.67 -0.33 5.12
C ALA A 133 9.79 0.52 4.52
N VAL A 134 9.50 1.79 4.30
CA VAL A 134 10.52 2.80 3.94
C VAL A 134 10.50 3.86 5.03
N VAL A 135 11.61 4.01 5.73
CA VAL A 135 11.77 4.97 6.83
C VAL A 135 12.93 5.91 6.49
N ASP A 136 12.68 7.21 6.51
CA ASP A 136 13.66 8.24 6.12
C ASP A 136 14.26 7.99 4.71
N GLY A 137 13.41 7.53 3.78
CA GLY A 137 13.81 7.20 2.41
C GLY A 137 14.61 5.91 2.25
N LYS A 138 14.72 5.08 3.30
CA LYS A 138 15.47 3.81 3.29
C LYS A 138 14.54 2.63 3.55
N ALA A 139 14.63 1.63 2.67
CA ALA A 139 13.89 0.38 2.81
C ALA A 139 14.41 -0.44 3.99
N TYR A 140 13.48 -1.01 4.74
CA TYR A 140 13.73 -1.96 5.81
C TYR A 140 13.83 -3.39 5.26
N PRO A 141 14.15 -4.39 6.11
CA PRO A 141 14.09 -5.80 5.74
C PRO A 141 12.69 -6.16 5.24
N ILE A 142 12.64 -6.90 4.15
CA ILE A 142 11.37 -7.30 3.52
C ILE A 142 10.66 -8.33 4.39
N ILE A 143 9.36 -8.23 4.51
CA ILE A 143 8.51 -9.25 5.13
C ILE A 143 7.66 -9.94 4.07
N GLU A 144 7.66 -11.28 4.07
CA GLU A 144 6.76 -12.09 3.26
C GLU A 144 5.48 -12.36 4.00
N ILE A 145 4.35 -12.29 3.29
CA ILE A 145 3.01 -12.48 3.81
C ILE A 145 2.39 -13.68 3.09
N ALA A 146 2.24 -14.81 3.78
CA ALA A 146 1.70 -16.04 3.23
C ALA A 146 0.37 -16.40 3.92
N PRO A 147 -0.79 -16.03 3.34
CA PRO A 147 -2.08 -16.45 3.87
C PRO A 147 -2.19 -17.97 3.84
N LEU A 148 -2.70 -18.58 4.92
CA LEU A 148 -2.91 -20.04 4.97
C LEU A 148 -4.04 -20.51 4.06
N GLN A 149 -4.98 -19.62 3.73
CA GLN A 149 -6.09 -19.88 2.81
C GLN A 149 -6.45 -18.61 2.03
N GLY A 150 -6.68 -18.75 0.73
CA GLY A 150 -7.13 -17.66 -0.13
C GLY A 150 -6.04 -16.63 -0.44
N PHE A 151 -6.37 -15.35 -0.39
CA PHE A 151 -5.45 -14.22 -0.54
C PHE A 151 -5.45 -13.35 0.73
N TYR A 152 -4.57 -12.38 0.83
CA TYR A 152 -4.42 -11.51 2.02
C TYR A 152 -5.58 -10.48 2.09
N ASP A 153 -6.79 -11.00 2.35
CA ASP A 153 -8.01 -10.23 2.52
C ASP A 153 -8.17 -9.67 3.94
N TYR A 154 -9.28 -8.95 4.17
CA TYR A 154 -9.59 -8.37 5.48
C TYR A 154 -9.55 -9.40 6.61
N LYS A 155 -10.09 -10.60 6.37
CA LYS A 155 -10.11 -11.68 7.37
C LYS A 155 -8.70 -12.16 7.69
N ASN A 156 -7.89 -12.39 6.66
CA ASN A 156 -6.51 -12.84 6.83
C ASN A 156 -5.59 -11.77 7.44
N LYS A 157 -5.92 -10.48 7.27
CA LYS A 157 -5.19 -9.36 7.90
C LYS A 157 -5.39 -9.25 9.41
N TYR A 158 -6.59 -9.56 9.91
CA TYR A 158 -6.96 -9.28 11.30
C TYR A 158 -7.25 -10.52 12.15
N GLN A 159 -7.37 -11.70 11.56
CA GLN A 159 -7.56 -12.95 12.29
C GLN A 159 -6.19 -13.54 12.67
N ALA A 160 -5.87 -13.58 13.95
CA ALA A 160 -4.62 -14.16 14.43
C ALA A 160 -4.45 -15.61 13.95
N GLY A 161 -3.27 -15.92 13.38
CA GLY A 161 -2.91 -17.25 12.91
C GLY A 161 -3.49 -17.62 11.54
N SER A 162 -4.09 -16.68 10.79
CA SER A 162 -4.54 -16.92 9.41
C SER A 162 -3.47 -16.68 8.35
N THR A 163 -2.37 -16.06 8.74
CA THR A 163 -1.26 -15.68 7.85
C THR A 163 0.07 -16.05 8.52
N ILE A 164 1.01 -16.54 7.73
CA ILE A 164 2.40 -16.71 8.14
C ILE A 164 3.17 -15.50 7.64
N GLU A 165 3.85 -14.79 8.54
CA GLU A 165 4.68 -13.65 8.25
C GLU A 165 6.14 -14.02 8.52
N THR A 166 6.99 -13.90 7.49
CA THR A 166 8.41 -14.26 7.57
C THR A 166 9.28 -13.02 7.32
N CYS A 167 10.02 -12.60 8.35
CA CYS A 167 10.91 -11.44 8.27
C CYS A 167 12.29 -11.78 8.86
N PRO A 168 13.42 -11.62 8.12
CA PRO A 168 13.45 -11.22 6.72
C PRO A 168 12.89 -12.30 5.79
N ALA A 169 12.33 -11.89 4.66
CA ALA A 169 11.78 -12.80 3.65
C ALA A 169 12.87 -13.72 3.07
N GLU A 170 12.51 -14.98 2.83
CA GLU A 170 13.42 -15.97 2.24
C GLU A 170 13.46 -15.85 0.70
N ILE A 171 14.20 -14.85 0.21
CA ILE A 171 14.47 -14.58 -1.20
C ILE A 171 15.97 -14.31 -1.42
N SER A 172 16.43 -14.36 -2.69
CA SER A 172 17.84 -14.11 -2.98
C SER A 172 18.24 -12.66 -2.67
N PRO A 173 19.54 -12.40 -2.38
CA PRO A 173 20.03 -11.04 -2.17
C PRO A 173 19.72 -10.09 -3.32
N GLU A 174 19.81 -10.54 -4.58
CA GLU A 174 19.48 -9.74 -5.76
C GLU A 174 18.00 -9.34 -5.80
N LEU A 175 17.10 -10.27 -5.45
CA LEU A 175 15.66 -9.99 -5.37
C LEU A 175 15.36 -9.04 -4.20
N THR A 176 16.07 -9.19 -3.08
CA THR A 176 15.97 -8.30 -1.93
C THR A 176 16.34 -6.88 -2.32
N GLU A 177 17.53 -6.67 -2.89
CA GLU A 177 18.00 -5.36 -3.32
C GLU A 177 17.06 -4.71 -4.35
N LYS A 178 16.57 -5.51 -5.30
CA LYS A 178 15.64 -5.05 -6.33
C LYS A 178 14.31 -4.58 -5.75
N MET A 179 13.71 -5.36 -4.82
CA MET A 179 12.44 -4.99 -4.18
C MET A 179 12.60 -3.76 -3.29
N GLN A 180 13.68 -3.69 -2.51
CA GLN A 180 14.01 -2.53 -1.69
C GLN A 180 14.21 -1.27 -2.56
N HIS A 181 14.91 -1.39 -3.69
CA HIS A 181 15.04 -0.29 -4.64
C HIS A 181 13.69 0.19 -5.17
N TYR A 182 12.79 -0.72 -5.54
CA TYR A 182 11.45 -0.35 -5.98
C TYR A 182 10.62 0.29 -4.87
N ALA A 183 10.77 -0.16 -3.63
CA ALA A 183 10.09 0.44 -2.49
C ALA A 183 10.57 1.88 -2.24
N GLU A 184 11.89 2.13 -2.24
CA GLU A 184 12.46 3.47 -2.12
C GLU A 184 12.02 4.38 -3.29
N ALA A 185 12.05 3.86 -4.53
CA ALA A 185 11.62 4.59 -5.71
C ALA A 185 10.11 4.91 -5.68
N GLY A 186 9.28 3.97 -5.24
CA GLY A 186 7.83 4.16 -5.09
C GLY A 186 7.48 5.20 -4.04
N ALA A 187 8.13 5.15 -2.88
CA ALA A 187 7.97 6.16 -1.83
C ALA A 187 8.36 7.56 -2.36
N LYS A 188 9.49 7.65 -3.08
CA LYS A 188 9.95 8.90 -3.70
C LYS A 188 8.98 9.39 -4.80
N ALA A 189 8.45 8.48 -5.63
CA ALA A 189 7.49 8.82 -6.68
C ALA A 189 6.22 9.48 -6.14
N LEU A 190 5.82 9.10 -4.93
CA LEU A 190 4.66 9.65 -4.23
C LEU A 190 5.02 10.79 -3.25
N PHE A 191 6.26 11.30 -3.31
CA PHE A 191 6.75 12.37 -2.43
C PHE A 191 6.61 12.05 -0.94
N MET A 192 6.75 10.78 -0.55
CA MET A 192 6.58 10.35 0.84
C MET A 192 7.76 10.79 1.70
N GLU A 193 7.43 11.32 2.86
CA GLU A 193 8.36 11.76 3.89
C GLU A 193 8.12 10.95 5.18
N GLY A 194 9.12 10.94 6.06
CA GLY A 194 9.03 10.23 7.33
C GLY A 194 9.04 8.72 7.13
N TYR A 195 7.89 8.10 7.04
CA TYR A 195 7.77 6.65 6.86
C TYR A 195 6.51 6.27 6.08
N CYS A 196 6.58 5.12 5.43
CA CYS A 196 5.45 4.50 4.71
C CYS A 196 5.71 3.00 4.56
N ARG A 197 4.77 2.28 3.94
CA ARG A 197 4.89 0.88 3.60
C ARG A 197 4.40 0.66 2.17
N LEU A 198 5.15 -0.10 1.39
CA LEU A 198 4.77 -0.49 0.04
C LEU A 198 4.55 -2.01 -0.02
N ASP A 199 3.48 -2.42 -0.69
CA ASP A 199 3.08 -3.82 -0.79
C ASP A 199 3.31 -4.32 -2.21
N PHE A 200 3.86 -5.54 -2.34
CA PHE A 200 4.31 -6.12 -3.61
C PHE A 200 3.76 -7.52 -3.83
N MET A 201 3.52 -7.84 -5.10
CA MET A 201 3.43 -9.21 -5.58
C MET A 201 4.67 -9.56 -6.40
N MET A 202 5.20 -10.78 -6.21
CA MET A 202 6.31 -11.31 -6.99
C MET A 202 5.93 -12.64 -7.63
N LYS A 203 6.04 -12.69 -8.97
CA LYS A 203 5.84 -13.93 -9.75
C LYS A 203 6.97 -14.94 -9.48
N GLU A 204 6.75 -16.21 -9.84
CA GLU A 204 7.77 -17.28 -9.71
C GLU A 204 9.08 -16.99 -10.47
N ASN A 205 8.99 -16.24 -11.57
CA ASN A 205 10.16 -15.84 -12.36
C ASN A 205 10.94 -14.65 -11.78
N GLY A 206 10.51 -14.10 -10.62
CA GLY A 206 11.14 -12.96 -9.95
C GLY A 206 10.70 -11.58 -10.44
N ASP A 207 9.70 -11.50 -11.34
CA ASP A 207 9.07 -10.22 -11.69
C ASP A 207 8.25 -9.69 -10.53
N MET A 208 8.45 -8.42 -10.19
CA MET A 208 7.85 -7.76 -9.02
C MET A 208 6.92 -6.64 -9.45
N TYR A 209 5.83 -6.47 -8.72
CA TYR A 209 4.82 -5.45 -8.99
C TYR A 209 4.38 -4.81 -7.69
N CYS A 210 4.55 -3.49 -7.57
CA CYS A 210 4.04 -2.72 -6.44
C CYS A 210 2.53 -2.53 -6.59
N LEU A 211 1.78 -2.93 -5.58
CA LEU A 211 0.32 -2.89 -5.58
C LEU A 211 -0.22 -1.57 -5.06
N GLU A 212 0.33 -1.11 -3.96
CA GLU A 212 -0.11 0.09 -3.23
C GLU A 212 0.98 0.61 -2.30
N ALA A 213 0.77 1.83 -1.80
CA ALA A 213 1.59 2.45 -0.77
C ALA A 213 0.70 2.92 0.37
N ASN A 214 1.10 2.60 1.60
CA ASN A 214 0.36 2.91 2.82
C ASN A 214 1.09 4.01 3.59
N THR A 215 0.43 5.12 3.86
CA THR A 215 1.03 6.30 4.50
C THR A 215 0.98 6.28 6.02
N LEU A 216 -0.01 5.59 6.59
CA LEU A 216 -0.14 5.35 8.03
C LEU A 216 -0.30 3.85 8.29
N PRO A 217 0.76 3.04 8.06
CA PRO A 217 0.71 1.61 8.27
C PRO A 217 0.48 1.28 9.74
N GLY A 218 -0.08 0.09 10.00
CA GLY A 218 -0.35 -0.39 11.35
C GLY A 218 0.88 -0.34 12.26
N MET A 219 0.68 0.13 13.49
CA MET A 219 1.70 0.32 14.50
C MET A 219 1.37 -0.40 15.80
N THR A 220 0.77 -1.58 15.73
CA THR A 220 0.72 -2.50 16.88
C THR A 220 2.02 -3.31 16.95
N PRO A 221 2.41 -3.86 18.10
CA PRO A 221 3.63 -4.68 18.21
C PRO A 221 3.72 -5.86 17.23
N THR A 222 2.58 -6.32 16.71
CA THR A 222 2.47 -7.41 15.72
C THR A 222 2.28 -6.91 14.29
N SER A 223 2.27 -5.61 14.05
CA SER A 223 2.19 -5.03 12.70
C SER A 223 3.51 -5.23 11.93
N LEU A 224 3.46 -5.09 10.61
CA LEU A 224 4.58 -5.42 9.71
C LEU A 224 5.82 -4.54 9.98
N ILE A 225 5.69 -3.22 10.06
CA ILE A 225 6.83 -2.32 10.29
C ILE A 225 7.57 -2.62 11.61
N PRO A 226 6.90 -2.83 12.76
CA PRO A 226 7.58 -3.27 13.98
C PRO A 226 8.33 -4.60 13.85
N GLN A 227 7.82 -5.54 13.04
CA GLN A 227 8.51 -6.80 12.77
C GLN A 227 9.78 -6.58 11.92
N GLU A 228 9.69 -5.76 10.86
CA GLU A 228 10.84 -5.39 10.03
C GLU A 228 11.91 -4.63 10.86
N ALA A 229 11.50 -3.68 11.72
CA ALA A 229 12.40 -2.94 12.62
C ALA A 229 13.13 -3.86 13.60
N LYS A 230 12.44 -4.87 14.12
CA LYS A 230 13.02 -5.85 15.04
C LYS A 230 14.19 -6.64 14.42
N VAL A 231 14.14 -6.93 13.13
CA VAL A 231 15.26 -7.56 12.40
C VAL A 231 16.51 -6.66 12.40
N LEU A 232 16.33 -5.35 12.44
CA LEU A 232 17.42 -4.37 12.55
C LEU A 232 17.88 -4.16 14.01
N GLY A 233 17.29 -4.86 14.98
CA GLY A 233 17.59 -4.69 16.39
C GLY A 233 16.90 -3.46 17.05
N ILE A 234 15.94 -2.85 16.35
CA ILE A 234 15.15 -1.70 16.83
C ILE A 234 13.90 -2.25 17.52
N ASP A 235 13.76 -2.01 18.81
CA ASP A 235 12.57 -2.39 19.56
C ASP A 235 11.39 -1.44 19.29
N TYR A 236 10.21 -1.80 19.79
CA TYR A 236 8.99 -1.03 19.50
C TYR A 236 9.03 0.41 20.06
N PRO A 237 9.47 0.67 21.29
CA PRO A 237 9.67 2.04 21.80
C PRO A 237 10.66 2.84 20.94
N GLU A 238 11.83 2.29 20.64
CA GLU A 238 12.85 2.92 19.78
C GLU A 238 12.31 3.23 18.38
N LEU A 239 11.50 2.31 17.81
CA LEU A 239 10.84 2.56 16.55
C LEU A 239 9.90 3.75 16.62
N CYS A 240 9.06 3.84 17.66
CA CYS A 240 8.15 4.97 17.82
C CYS A 240 8.89 6.30 17.91
N GLU A 241 9.97 6.37 18.70
CA GLU A 241 10.85 7.54 18.80
C GLU A 241 11.45 7.89 17.42
N LYS A 242 12.00 6.90 16.72
CA LYS A 242 12.57 7.09 15.38
C LYS A 242 11.55 7.62 14.38
N LEU A 243 10.32 7.11 14.38
CA LEU A 243 9.26 7.60 13.50
C LEU A 243 8.85 9.04 13.81
N ILE A 244 8.90 9.46 15.07
CA ILE A 244 8.73 10.85 15.48
C ILE A 244 9.88 11.71 14.95
N GLU A 245 11.12 11.31 15.19
CA GLU A 245 12.31 12.04 14.75
C GLU A 245 12.35 12.26 13.23
N VAL A 246 12.12 11.20 12.44
CA VAL A 246 12.13 11.31 10.98
C VAL A 246 10.97 12.17 10.46
N SER A 247 9.82 12.13 11.13
CA SER A 247 8.66 12.96 10.78
C SER A 247 8.87 14.44 11.10
N LEU A 248 9.67 14.76 12.12
CA LEU A 248 10.01 16.14 12.45
C LEU A 248 10.89 16.82 11.41
N LYS A 249 11.60 16.07 10.56
CA LYS A 249 12.47 16.63 9.49
C LYS A 249 11.68 17.49 8.49
N LYS A 250 10.42 17.15 8.21
CA LYS A 250 9.57 17.92 7.26
C LYS A 250 9.19 19.33 7.78
N TYR A 251 9.49 19.62 9.07
CA TYR A 251 9.22 20.92 9.70
C TYR A 251 10.48 21.76 9.96
N GLN A 252 11.63 21.30 9.48
CA GLN A 252 12.90 22.00 9.54
C GLN A 252 13.13 22.76 8.24
#